data_52a14010fb551dc4888736a2f0b60382
#
_entry.id   52a14010fb551dc4888736a2f0b60382
#
_cell.length_a   1.000
_cell.length_b   1.000
_cell.length_c   1.000
_cell.angle_alpha   90.00
_cell.angle_beta   90.00
_cell.angle_gamma   90.00
#
_symmetry.space_group_name_H-M   'P 1'
#
loop_
_entity.id
_entity.type
_entity.pdbx_description
1 polymer ?
#
loop_
_entity_poly.entity_id
_entity_poly.type
_entity_poly.pdbx_seq_one_letter_code
_entity_poly.pdbx_strand_id
1 'polypeptide(L)'
;MKMIFFALWGLSLLLMLAAAAQLWRAFVRKKEEVTRALAKSLGLLFVSIFCVRLAVGLYLADGALVKEPNGLNLFETALDSAVHSLQTFSMDEGYTDYLFAGRDLWQWMSGSAAAVTLAGMYISLQNLLAPIAGGAILLDLLSNLFPWLRYHLQGGRRKYVFSELNEPAVL
;
A
#
# COMPACT_ATOMS: atom_id res chain seq x y z
N MET A 1 0.12 -19.63 18.20
CA MET A 1 -0.66 -18.69 17.36
C MET A 1 -0.43 -17.22 17.70
N LYS A 2 -0.65 -16.72 18.94
CA LYS A 2 -0.44 -15.30 19.28
C LYS A 2 0.89 -14.70 18.78
N MET A 3 1.99 -15.45 18.84
CA MET A 3 3.30 -14.97 18.36
C MET A 3 3.30 -14.63 16.87
N ILE A 4 2.58 -15.39 16.03
CA ILE A 4 2.48 -15.14 14.59
C ILE A 4 1.76 -13.81 14.33
N PHE A 5 0.67 -13.54 15.05
CA PHE A 5 -0.08 -12.29 14.93
C PHE A 5 0.77 -11.09 15.36
N PHE A 6 1.49 -11.18 16.48
CA PHE A 6 2.43 -10.12 16.89
C PHE A 6 3.55 -9.91 15.87
N ALA A 7 4.07 -10.97 15.26
CA ALA A 7 5.09 -10.88 14.22
C ALA A 7 4.57 -10.19 12.96
N LEU A 8 3.37 -10.55 12.50
CA LEU A 8 2.73 -9.93 11.32
C LEU A 8 2.44 -8.43 11.56
N TRP A 9 1.93 -8.07 12.74
CA TRP A 9 1.69 -6.68 13.09
C TRP A 9 2.99 -5.89 13.25
N GLY A 10 4.00 -6.46 13.89
CA GLY A 10 5.32 -5.85 14.03
C GLY A 10 5.99 -5.64 12.67
N LEU A 11 5.93 -6.63 11.78
CA LEU A 11 6.43 -6.52 10.41
C LEU A 11 5.67 -5.42 9.64
N SER A 12 4.35 -5.39 9.73
CA SER A 12 3.53 -4.37 9.10
C SER A 12 3.93 -2.96 9.55
N LEU A 13 4.14 -2.75 10.85
CA LEU A 13 4.55 -1.47 11.40
C LEU A 13 5.94 -1.04 10.92
N LEU A 14 6.90 -1.96 10.85
CA LEU A 14 8.23 -1.71 10.31
C LEU A 14 8.17 -1.33 8.82
N LEU A 15 7.37 -2.03 8.03
CA LEU A 15 7.17 -1.75 6.61
C LEU A 15 6.53 -0.37 6.39
N MET A 16 5.55 -0.01 7.23
CA MET A 16 4.92 1.31 7.15
C MET A 16 5.88 2.43 7.51
N LEU A 17 6.71 2.25 8.53
CA LEU A 17 7.77 3.21 8.87
C LEU A 17 8.81 3.33 7.74
N ALA A 18 9.18 2.21 7.11
CA ALA A 18 10.07 2.21 5.96
C ALA A 18 9.45 2.93 4.76
N ALA A 19 8.16 2.74 4.48
CA ALA A 19 7.43 3.47 3.45
C ALA A 19 7.42 4.98 3.71
N ALA A 20 7.11 5.39 4.94
CA ALA A 20 7.14 6.79 5.35
C ALA A 20 8.54 7.40 5.21
N ALA A 21 9.58 6.67 5.60
CA ALA A 21 10.97 7.11 5.44
C ALA A 21 11.38 7.27 3.97
N GLN A 22 10.90 6.39 3.07
CA GLN A 22 11.12 6.51 1.63
C GLN A 22 10.42 7.76 1.07
N LEU A 23 9.16 8.00 1.45
CA LEU A 23 8.42 9.19 1.07
C LEU A 23 9.12 10.47 1.56
N TRP A 24 9.54 10.50 2.83
CA TRP A 24 10.29 11.64 3.37
C TRP A 24 11.57 11.92 2.60
N ARG A 25 12.33 10.88 2.27
CA ARG A 25 13.55 11.01 1.45
C ARG A 25 13.23 11.54 0.05
N ALA A 26 12.11 11.13 -0.55
CA ALA A 26 11.68 11.61 -1.86
C ALA A 26 11.36 13.11 -1.85
N PHE A 27 10.72 13.61 -0.79
CA PHE A 27 10.43 15.05 -0.64
C PHE A 27 11.69 15.91 -0.48
N VAL A 28 12.76 15.35 0.11
CA VAL A 28 14.01 16.07 0.34
C VAL A 28 14.97 16.01 -0.85
N ARG A 29 14.82 15.01 -1.74
CA ARG A 29 15.71 14.78 -2.89
C ARG A 29 15.14 15.35 -4.20
N LYS A 30 16.04 15.58 -5.18
CA LYS A 30 15.69 16.13 -6.50
C LYS A 30 14.69 15.24 -7.27
N LYS A 31 13.90 15.89 -8.12
CA LYS A 31 12.71 15.43 -8.87
C LYS A 31 12.82 14.07 -9.59
N GLU A 32 14.00 13.66 -10.04
CA GLU A 32 14.17 12.41 -10.82
C GLU A 32 14.09 11.12 -9.99
N GLU A 33 14.29 11.18 -8.67
CA GLU A 33 14.20 10.02 -7.77
C GLU A 33 12.80 9.83 -7.16
N VAL A 34 11.89 10.79 -7.33
CA VAL A 34 10.57 10.81 -6.67
C VAL A 34 9.71 9.63 -7.11
N THR A 35 9.61 9.36 -8.41
CA THR A 35 8.79 8.27 -8.96
C THR A 35 9.24 6.90 -8.44
N ARG A 36 10.55 6.66 -8.39
CA ARG A 36 11.08 5.39 -7.85
C ARG A 36 10.85 5.24 -6.36
N ALA A 37 10.94 6.33 -5.61
CA ALA A 37 10.69 6.32 -4.18
C ALA A 37 9.18 6.12 -3.89
N LEU A 38 8.30 6.75 -4.67
CA LEU A 38 6.85 6.54 -4.60
C LEU A 38 6.49 5.09 -4.89
N ALA A 39 7.01 4.49 -5.97
CA ALA A 39 6.75 3.10 -6.30
C ALA A 39 7.23 2.13 -5.20
N LYS A 40 8.41 2.37 -4.62
CA LYS A 40 8.92 1.58 -3.49
C LYS A 40 8.06 1.75 -2.25
N SER A 41 7.65 2.97 -1.92
CA SER A 41 6.80 3.22 -0.75
C SER A 41 5.41 2.59 -0.90
N LEU A 42 4.85 2.59 -2.11
CA LEU A 42 3.59 1.91 -2.41
C LEU A 42 3.71 0.40 -2.20
N GLY A 43 4.78 -0.23 -2.72
CA GLY A 43 5.02 -1.65 -2.52
C GLY A 43 5.16 -2.01 -1.03
N LEU A 44 5.89 -1.20 -0.25
CA LEU A 44 6.02 -1.39 1.18
C LEU A 44 4.69 -1.19 1.92
N LEU A 45 3.90 -0.21 1.53
CA LEU A 45 2.57 0.03 2.09
C LEU A 45 1.62 -1.12 1.77
N PHE A 46 1.64 -1.62 0.53
CA PHE A 46 0.86 -2.80 0.13
C PHE A 46 1.20 -4.02 1.00
N VAL A 47 2.49 -4.35 1.15
CA VAL A 47 2.91 -5.50 1.97
C VAL A 47 2.55 -5.26 3.44
N SER A 48 2.63 -4.02 3.94
CA SER A 48 2.20 -3.66 5.28
C SER A 48 0.71 -3.94 5.51
N ILE A 49 -0.16 -3.50 4.59
CA ILE A 49 -1.60 -3.74 4.64
C ILE A 49 -1.89 -5.25 4.53
N PHE A 50 -1.21 -5.94 3.61
CA PHE A 50 -1.34 -7.38 3.43
C PHE A 50 -1.03 -8.16 4.72
N CYS A 51 0.02 -7.80 5.46
CA CYS A 51 0.36 -8.45 6.73
C CYS A 51 -0.75 -8.31 7.77
N VAL A 52 -1.39 -7.15 7.87
CA VAL A 52 -2.50 -6.94 8.81
C VAL A 52 -3.75 -7.68 8.36
N ARG A 53 -4.10 -7.60 7.07
CA ARG A 53 -5.25 -8.33 6.51
C ARG A 53 -5.08 -9.84 6.64
N LEU A 54 -3.88 -10.35 6.40
CA LEU A 54 -3.55 -11.76 6.62
C LEU A 54 -3.72 -12.15 8.09
N ALA A 55 -3.25 -11.33 9.03
CA ALA A 55 -3.41 -11.59 10.46
C ALA A 55 -4.90 -11.63 10.85
N VAL A 56 -5.70 -10.69 10.37
CA VAL A 56 -7.15 -10.66 10.61
C VAL A 56 -7.86 -11.84 9.94
N GLY A 57 -7.51 -12.14 8.69
CA GLY A 57 -8.06 -13.28 7.96
C GLY A 57 -7.78 -14.61 8.63
N LEU A 58 -6.54 -14.82 9.10
CA LEU A 58 -6.17 -16.00 9.88
C LEU A 58 -6.91 -16.09 11.22
N TYR A 59 -7.16 -14.96 11.88
CA TYR A 59 -7.95 -14.93 13.11
C TYR A 59 -9.42 -15.30 12.86
N LEU A 60 -10.02 -14.77 11.81
CA LEU A 60 -11.39 -15.11 11.43
C LEU A 60 -11.52 -16.57 10.98
N ALA A 61 -10.52 -17.07 10.26
CA ALA A 61 -10.45 -18.45 9.81
C ALA A 61 -10.14 -19.44 10.95
N ASP A 62 -9.56 -19.00 12.06
CA ASP A 62 -9.17 -19.88 13.19
C ASP A 62 -10.38 -20.62 13.75
N GLY A 63 -11.56 -20.00 13.78
CA GLY A 63 -12.83 -20.66 14.11
C GLY A 63 -13.22 -21.79 13.14
N ALA A 64 -12.77 -21.73 11.89
CA ALA A 64 -13.00 -22.73 10.84
C ALA A 64 -11.81 -23.71 10.69
N LEU A 65 -10.58 -23.21 10.89
CA LEU A 65 -9.33 -23.99 10.81
C LEU A 65 -9.19 -25.03 11.93
N VAL A 66 -9.87 -24.83 13.07
CA VAL A 66 -9.91 -25.79 14.17
C VAL A 66 -10.64 -27.08 13.75
N LYS A 67 -11.50 -27.04 12.73
CA LYS A 67 -12.26 -28.20 12.26
C LYS A 67 -11.51 -29.03 11.22
N GLU A 68 -10.75 -28.39 10.31
CA GLU A 68 -9.93 -29.10 9.31
C GLU A 68 -8.74 -28.20 8.87
N PRO A 69 -7.50 -28.46 9.31
CA PRO A 69 -6.35 -27.70 8.87
C PRO A 69 -5.90 -28.15 7.47
N ASN A 70 -6.62 -27.75 6.44
CA ASN A 70 -6.22 -27.99 5.07
C ASN A 70 -5.34 -26.84 4.56
N GLY A 71 -4.20 -27.15 3.95
CA GLY A 71 -3.31 -26.14 3.36
C GLY A 71 -3.98 -25.26 2.30
N LEU A 72 -5.08 -25.74 1.69
CA LEU A 72 -5.94 -24.97 0.79
C LEU A 72 -6.59 -23.77 1.49
N ASN A 73 -7.03 -23.91 2.74
CA ASN A 73 -7.66 -22.82 3.48
C ASN A 73 -6.65 -21.69 3.78
N LEU A 74 -5.39 -22.03 4.03
CA LEU A 74 -4.33 -21.03 4.26
C LEU A 74 -4.02 -20.24 2.97
N PHE A 75 -3.95 -20.92 1.85
CA PHE A 75 -3.70 -20.32 0.55
C PHE A 75 -4.87 -19.41 0.14
N GLU A 76 -6.10 -19.87 0.33
CA GLU A 76 -7.30 -19.08 0.07
C GLU A 76 -7.33 -17.82 0.94
N THR A 77 -7.08 -17.93 2.24
CA THR A 77 -6.99 -16.77 3.16
C THR A 77 -5.89 -15.79 2.73
N ALA A 78 -4.74 -16.29 2.29
CA ALA A 78 -3.66 -15.44 1.81
C ALA A 78 -4.03 -14.73 0.49
N LEU A 79 -4.67 -15.44 -0.44
CA LEU A 79 -5.12 -14.87 -1.71
C LEU A 79 -6.21 -13.81 -1.48
N ASP A 80 -7.20 -14.12 -0.64
CA ASP A 80 -8.26 -13.20 -0.26
C ASP A 80 -7.69 -11.94 0.41
N SER A 81 -6.76 -12.11 1.36
CA SER A 81 -6.04 -11.01 2.00
C SER A 81 -5.28 -10.14 0.98
N ALA A 82 -4.69 -10.74 -0.06
CA ALA A 82 -4.01 -10.00 -1.12
C ALA A 82 -4.98 -9.19 -1.98
N VAL A 83 -6.10 -9.79 -2.38
CA VAL A 83 -7.15 -9.10 -3.16
C VAL A 83 -7.73 -7.93 -2.37
N HIS A 84 -8.11 -8.14 -1.11
CA HIS A 84 -8.63 -7.07 -0.26
C HIS A 84 -7.58 -5.99 0.05
N SER A 85 -6.30 -6.35 0.09
CA SER A 85 -5.21 -5.36 0.22
C SER A 85 -5.12 -4.46 -1.01
N LEU A 86 -5.33 -5.00 -2.21
CA LEU A 86 -5.41 -4.20 -3.44
C LEU A 86 -6.65 -3.30 -3.44
N GLN A 87 -7.80 -3.83 -3.01
CA GLN A 87 -9.04 -3.07 -2.92
C GLN A 87 -8.93 -1.87 -1.97
N THR A 88 -8.11 -1.97 -0.91
CA THR A 88 -7.88 -0.85 0.02
C THR A 88 -7.35 0.40 -0.70
N PHE A 89 -6.63 0.26 -1.83
CA PHE A 89 -6.16 1.39 -2.64
C PHE A 89 -7.26 2.05 -3.47
N SER A 90 -8.41 1.40 -3.63
CA SER A 90 -9.59 1.91 -4.35
C SER A 90 -10.75 2.32 -3.44
N MET A 91 -10.54 2.49 -2.14
CA MET A 91 -11.56 2.79 -1.12
C MET A 91 -12.62 1.67 -1.00
N ASP A 92 -12.20 0.56 -0.40
CA ASP A 92 -13.04 -0.61 -0.15
C ASP A 92 -14.21 -0.31 0.80
N GLU A 93 -15.41 -0.77 0.42
CA GLU A 93 -16.63 -0.67 1.25
C GLU A 93 -16.56 -1.55 2.51
N GLY A 94 -15.76 -2.63 2.51
CA GLY A 94 -15.57 -3.55 3.64
C GLY A 94 -14.70 -3.03 4.79
N TYR A 95 -14.31 -1.74 4.78
CA TYR A 95 -13.45 -1.17 5.81
C TYR A 95 -13.97 -1.35 7.24
N THR A 96 -15.27 -1.16 7.44
CA THR A 96 -15.89 -1.21 8.77
C THR A 96 -15.77 -2.59 9.41
N ASP A 97 -16.07 -3.64 8.66
CA ASP A 97 -16.01 -5.02 9.13
C ASP A 97 -14.56 -5.42 9.43
N TYR A 98 -13.64 -5.02 8.57
CA TYR A 98 -12.21 -5.22 8.77
C TYR A 98 -11.67 -4.50 10.01
N LEU A 99 -12.13 -3.27 10.27
CA LEU A 99 -11.76 -2.50 11.46
C LEU A 99 -12.23 -3.21 12.74
N PHE A 100 -13.48 -3.68 12.77
CA PHE A 100 -14.01 -4.40 13.93
C PHE A 100 -13.29 -5.73 14.14
N ALA A 101 -13.08 -6.53 13.11
CA ALA A 101 -12.33 -7.78 13.21
C ALA A 101 -10.90 -7.57 13.70
N GLY A 102 -10.23 -6.51 13.26
CA GLY A 102 -8.91 -6.14 13.75
C GLY A 102 -8.89 -5.73 15.23
N ARG A 103 -9.93 -5.03 15.70
CA ARG A 103 -10.11 -4.69 17.12
C ARG A 103 -10.37 -5.93 17.96
N ASP A 104 -11.21 -6.84 17.49
CA ASP A 104 -11.51 -8.12 18.18
C ASP A 104 -10.26 -9.00 18.28
N LEU A 105 -9.46 -9.08 17.23
CA LEU A 105 -8.16 -9.74 17.25
C LEU A 105 -7.26 -9.17 18.37
N TRP A 106 -7.14 -7.85 18.48
CA TRP A 106 -6.32 -7.22 19.50
C TRP A 106 -6.91 -7.37 20.90
N GLN A 107 -8.23 -7.34 21.05
CA GLN A 107 -8.91 -7.65 22.30
C GLN A 107 -8.57 -9.06 22.78
N TRP A 108 -8.61 -10.03 21.85
CA TRP A 108 -8.25 -11.43 22.13
C TRP A 108 -6.75 -11.60 22.45
N MET A 109 -5.86 -10.86 21.76
CA MET A 109 -4.41 -10.95 21.99
C MET A 109 -3.95 -10.34 23.30
N SER A 110 -4.37 -9.10 23.57
CA SER A 110 -3.82 -8.27 24.64
C SER A 110 -4.76 -8.02 25.79
N GLY A 111 -6.09 -8.06 25.56
CA GLY A 111 -7.10 -7.68 26.56
C GLY A 111 -7.06 -6.20 26.99
N SER A 112 -6.18 -5.39 26.38
CA SER A 112 -5.97 -3.98 26.73
C SER A 112 -6.78 -3.05 25.83
N ALA A 113 -7.64 -2.22 26.41
CA ALA A 113 -8.42 -1.22 25.67
C ALA A 113 -7.53 -0.23 24.89
N ALA A 114 -6.38 0.14 25.45
CA ALA A 114 -5.43 1.02 24.79
C ALA A 114 -4.85 0.37 23.52
N ALA A 115 -4.46 -0.91 23.59
CA ALA A 115 -3.94 -1.65 22.45
C ALA A 115 -4.99 -1.81 21.34
N VAL A 116 -6.24 -2.09 21.70
CA VAL A 116 -7.36 -2.17 20.75
C VAL A 116 -7.60 -0.84 20.03
N THR A 117 -7.54 0.27 20.79
CA THR A 117 -7.69 1.61 20.20
C THR A 117 -6.54 1.93 19.25
N LEU A 118 -5.29 1.66 19.64
CA LEU A 118 -4.12 1.89 18.79
C LEU A 118 -4.16 1.03 17.51
N ALA A 119 -4.59 -0.22 17.63
CA ALA A 119 -4.78 -1.08 16.47
C ALA A 119 -5.84 -0.54 15.51
N GLY A 120 -6.98 -0.09 16.04
CA GLY A 120 -8.02 0.56 15.25
C GLY A 120 -7.51 1.81 14.53
N MET A 121 -6.77 2.68 15.24
CA MET A 121 -6.15 3.87 14.64
C MET A 121 -5.15 3.49 13.53
N TYR A 122 -4.35 2.44 13.74
CA TYR A 122 -3.38 1.97 12.76
C TYR A 122 -4.06 1.47 11.49
N ILE A 123 -5.12 0.64 11.61
CA ILE A 123 -5.93 0.19 10.47
C ILE A 123 -6.54 1.38 9.73
N SER A 124 -7.12 2.34 10.46
CA SER A 124 -7.70 3.56 9.88
C SER A 124 -6.67 4.36 9.10
N LEU A 125 -5.47 4.49 9.65
CA LEU A 125 -4.36 5.19 9.00
C LEU A 125 -3.93 4.50 7.70
N GLN A 126 -3.83 3.17 7.69
CA GLN A 126 -3.53 2.40 6.47
C GLN A 126 -4.59 2.63 5.38
N ASN A 127 -5.87 2.56 5.76
CA ASN A 127 -6.99 2.76 4.82
C ASN A 127 -7.08 4.21 4.30
N LEU A 128 -6.60 5.19 5.05
CA LEU A 128 -6.50 6.58 4.59
C LEU A 128 -5.30 6.79 3.64
N LEU A 129 -4.15 6.22 3.99
CA LEU A 129 -2.91 6.43 3.24
C LEU A 129 -2.88 5.67 1.91
N ALA A 130 -3.52 4.49 1.83
CA ALA A 130 -3.50 3.67 0.63
C ALA A 130 -4.10 4.38 -0.60
N PRO A 131 -5.31 4.95 -0.58
CA PRO A 131 -5.87 5.67 -1.71
C PRO A 131 -5.06 6.93 -2.08
N ILE A 132 -4.53 7.63 -1.08
CA ILE A 132 -3.69 8.81 -1.31
C ILE A 132 -2.41 8.42 -2.05
N ALA A 133 -1.75 7.35 -1.62
CA ALA A 133 -0.54 6.85 -2.28
C ALA A 133 -0.84 6.32 -3.69
N GLY A 134 -1.92 5.58 -3.87
CA GLY A 134 -2.40 5.10 -5.17
C GLY A 134 -2.71 6.24 -6.13
N GLY A 135 -3.45 7.26 -5.66
CA GLY A 135 -3.78 8.46 -6.42
C GLY A 135 -2.55 9.27 -6.83
N ALA A 136 -1.57 9.41 -5.93
CA ALA A 136 -0.33 10.12 -6.24
C ALA A 136 0.47 9.45 -7.38
N ILE A 137 0.52 8.11 -7.40
CA ILE A 137 1.18 7.37 -8.49
C ILE A 137 0.39 7.47 -9.78
N LEU A 138 -0.95 7.38 -9.73
CA LEU A 138 -1.78 7.57 -10.92
C LEU A 138 -1.56 8.95 -11.53
N LEU A 139 -1.51 10.00 -10.72
CA LEU A 139 -1.24 11.36 -11.18
C LEU A 139 0.17 11.48 -11.80
N ASP A 140 1.18 10.85 -11.22
CA ASP A 140 2.54 10.85 -11.76
C ASP A 140 2.60 10.10 -13.10
N LEU A 141 1.97 8.92 -13.20
CA LEU A 141 1.85 8.17 -14.45
C LEU A 141 1.11 8.98 -15.54
N LEU A 142 0.00 9.60 -15.19
CA LEU A 142 -0.77 10.44 -16.13
C LEU A 142 0.03 11.66 -16.57
N SER A 143 0.76 12.31 -15.68
CA SER A 143 1.60 13.46 -16.01
C SER A 143 2.69 13.14 -17.05
N ASN A 144 3.18 11.90 -17.05
CA ASN A 144 4.16 11.41 -18.02
C ASN A 144 3.49 10.86 -19.30
N LEU A 145 2.29 10.27 -19.17
CA LEU A 145 1.56 9.70 -20.31
C LEU A 145 0.96 10.77 -21.22
N PHE A 146 0.42 11.86 -20.67
CA PHE A 146 -0.22 12.90 -21.48
C PHE A 146 0.72 13.59 -22.48
N PRO A 147 1.95 14.01 -22.14
CA PRO A 147 2.90 14.55 -23.11
C PRO A 147 3.26 13.52 -24.18
N TRP A 148 3.46 12.25 -23.80
CA TRP A 148 3.76 11.16 -24.72
C TRP A 148 2.59 10.91 -25.68
N LEU A 149 1.35 10.82 -25.17
CA LEU A 149 0.14 10.64 -25.99
C LEU A 149 -0.08 11.81 -26.95
N ARG A 150 0.06 13.04 -26.44
CA ARG A 150 -0.03 14.25 -27.26
C ARG A 150 1.01 14.28 -28.37
N TYR A 151 2.24 13.84 -28.08
CA TYR A 151 3.31 13.74 -29.06
C TYR A 151 2.97 12.73 -30.18
N HIS A 152 2.35 11.59 -29.85
CA HIS A 152 2.00 10.53 -30.82
C HIS A 152 0.72 10.86 -31.59
N LEU A 153 -0.27 11.49 -30.96
CA LEU A 153 -1.53 11.86 -31.59
C LEU A 153 -1.39 13.06 -32.56
N GLN A 154 -0.34 13.86 -32.43
CA GLN A 154 -0.02 14.94 -33.38
C GLN A 154 0.60 14.43 -34.69
N GLY A 155 0.13 13.28 -35.18
CA GLY A 155 0.57 12.70 -36.44
C GLY A 155 0.46 13.69 -37.60
N GLY A 156 1.55 13.87 -38.38
CA GLY A 156 1.60 14.68 -39.60
C GLY A 156 2.05 16.15 -39.42
N ARG A 157 2.20 16.68 -38.23
CA ARG A 157 2.83 17.99 -38.00
C ARG A 157 4.34 17.88 -37.82
N ARG A 158 5.12 18.80 -38.41
CA ARG A 158 6.56 18.87 -38.18
C ARG A 158 6.84 19.01 -36.69
N LYS A 159 7.52 18.04 -36.11
CA LYS A 159 7.89 18.02 -34.70
C LYS A 159 9.29 18.61 -34.58
N TYR A 160 9.40 19.75 -33.90
CA TYR A 160 10.70 20.31 -33.55
C TYR A 160 11.05 19.83 -32.14
N VAL A 161 12.08 18.99 -32.06
CA VAL A 161 12.65 18.57 -30.76
C VAL A 161 13.80 19.52 -30.50
N PHE A 162 13.59 20.46 -29.58
CA PHE A 162 14.70 21.24 -29.04
C PHE A 162 15.36 20.36 -27.98
N SER A 163 16.52 19.77 -28.32
CA SER A 163 17.45 19.32 -27.31
C SER A 163 17.99 20.55 -26.59
N GLU A 164 18.24 20.44 -25.28
CA GLU A 164 18.79 21.54 -24.49
C GLU A 164 19.89 22.28 -25.25
N LEU A 165 19.68 23.59 -25.44
CA LEU A 165 20.68 24.47 -25.99
C LEU A 165 21.87 24.49 -25.00
N ASN A 166 22.88 23.70 -25.26
CA ASN A 166 24.17 23.88 -24.61
C ASN A 166 24.76 25.22 -25.07
N GLU A 167 25.31 25.99 -24.14
CA GLU A 167 25.91 27.30 -24.37
C GLU A 167 26.84 27.42 -25.61
N PRO A 168 27.49 26.38 -26.13
CA PRO A 168 28.29 26.45 -27.35
C PRO A 168 27.50 26.60 -28.67
N ALA A 169 26.16 26.50 -28.64
CA ALA A 169 25.35 26.61 -29.86
C ALA A 169 24.90 28.06 -30.17
N VAL A 170 25.37 29.03 -29.39
CA VAL A 170 25.12 30.46 -29.58
C VAL A 170 26.41 31.13 -30.07
N LEU A 171 26.81 30.78 -31.30
CA LEU A 171 27.79 31.53 -32.09
C LEU A 171 27.20 31.87 -33.44
#